data_cc0f1838a17e6e878be24ae7c390f7e3
#
_entry.id   cc0f1838a17e6e878be24ae7c390f7e3
#
_cell.length_a   1.000
_cell.length_b   1.000
_cell.length_c   1.000
_cell.angle_alpha   90.00
_cell.angle_beta   90.00
_cell.angle_gamma   90.00
#
_symmetry.space_group_name_H-M   'P 1'
#
loop_
_entity.id
_entity.type
_entity.pdbx_description
1 polymer ?
#
loop_
_entity_poly.entity_id
_entity_poly.type
_entity_poly.pdbx_seq_one_letter_code
_entity_poly.pdbx_strand_id
1 'polypeptide(L)'
;MRCRECSLEFVRAAARDDLVPAGRQPPARGDFVQWTELIAGAVAPGESSDAVRSYLKGTAKATWQLVSWPTHARNAHRVDAMIALRATESVLVNFSMAVTRLQRGAPDRCPSCSSYRIASDFRPDLDPEPGYVSVCESCGWSDGPAGPPELLHS
;
A
#
# COMPACT_ATOMS: atom_id res chain seq x y z
N MET A 1 17.43 -11.08 -12.51
CA MET A 1 17.22 -9.65 -12.16
C MET A 1 16.27 -9.61 -10.96
N ARG A 2 16.71 -9.10 -9.80
CA ARG A 2 16.01 -9.23 -8.51
C ARG A 2 14.70 -8.42 -8.40
N CYS A 3 14.51 -7.38 -9.21
CA CYS A 3 13.29 -6.55 -9.13
C CYS A 3 11.99 -7.35 -9.42
N ARG A 4 12.03 -8.26 -10.40
CA ARG A 4 10.90 -9.13 -10.72
C ARG A 4 10.56 -10.06 -9.57
N GLU A 5 11.57 -10.68 -8.96
CA GLU A 5 11.41 -11.55 -7.80
C GLU A 5 10.83 -10.78 -6.60
N CYS A 6 11.37 -9.58 -6.30
CA CYS A 6 10.82 -8.73 -5.23
C CYS A 6 9.34 -8.39 -5.46
N SER A 7 8.96 -8.07 -6.71
CA SER A 7 7.55 -7.81 -7.05
C SER A 7 6.67 -9.04 -6.83
N LEU A 8 7.13 -10.23 -7.18
CA LEU A 8 6.40 -11.47 -6.96
C LEU A 8 6.30 -11.84 -5.47
N GLU A 9 7.36 -11.65 -4.69
CA GLU A 9 7.34 -11.89 -3.25
C GLU A 9 6.39 -10.93 -2.54
N PHE A 10 6.38 -9.64 -2.94
CA PHE A 10 5.40 -8.68 -2.42
C PHE A 10 3.97 -9.18 -2.65
N VAL A 11 3.64 -9.58 -3.87
CA VAL A 11 2.29 -10.09 -4.17
C VAL A 11 1.97 -11.33 -3.37
N ARG A 12 2.91 -12.28 -3.21
CA ARG A 12 2.70 -13.47 -2.37
C ARG A 12 2.39 -13.14 -0.93
N ALA A 13 3.01 -12.10 -0.40
CA ALA A 13 2.78 -11.63 0.97
C ALA A 13 1.48 -10.83 1.13
N ALA A 14 1.11 -10.04 0.11
CA ALA A 14 -0.02 -9.13 0.17
C ALA A 14 -1.33 -9.73 -0.38
N ALA A 15 -1.25 -10.79 -1.20
CA ALA A 15 -2.42 -11.46 -1.79
C ALA A 15 -3.25 -12.17 -0.71
N ARG A 16 -4.55 -11.88 -0.68
CA ARG A 16 -5.51 -12.43 0.26
C ARG A 16 -6.81 -12.75 -0.46
N ASP A 17 -7.45 -13.84 -0.09
CA ASP A 17 -8.67 -14.30 -0.74
C ASP A 17 -9.85 -13.34 -0.54
N ASP A 18 -9.87 -12.58 0.56
CA ASP A 18 -10.88 -11.56 0.85
C ASP A 18 -10.81 -10.33 -0.07
N LEU A 19 -9.70 -10.15 -0.80
CA LEU A 19 -9.57 -9.11 -1.85
C LEU A 19 -10.25 -9.52 -3.16
N VAL A 20 -10.59 -10.80 -3.31
CA VAL A 20 -11.20 -11.31 -4.54
C VAL A 20 -12.72 -11.12 -4.47
N PRO A 21 -13.34 -10.44 -5.46
CA PRO A 21 -14.78 -10.27 -5.49
C PRO A 21 -15.52 -11.61 -5.49
N ALA A 22 -16.66 -11.66 -4.81
CA ALA A 22 -17.50 -12.87 -4.76
C ALA A 22 -17.82 -13.40 -6.17
N GLY A 23 -17.66 -14.70 -6.36
CA GLY A 23 -17.91 -15.36 -7.64
C GLY A 23 -16.77 -15.27 -8.66
N ARG A 24 -15.67 -14.59 -8.34
CA ARG A 24 -14.47 -14.55 -9.19
C ARG A 24 -13.41 -15.52 -8.68
N GLN A 25 -12.71 -16.21 -9.59
CA GLN A 25 -11.56 -17.01 -9.21
C GLN A 25 -10.36 -16.11 -8.86
N PRO A 26 -9.59 -16.46 -7.80
CA PRO A 26 -8.38 -15.73 -7.46
C PRO A 26 -7.36 -15.82 -8.61
N PRO A 27 -6.60 -14.75 -8.87
CA PRO A 27 -5.51 -14.78 -9.82
C PRO A 27 -4.45 -15.83 -9.45
N ALA A 28 -3.70 -16.31 -10.44
CA ALA A 28 -2.54 -17.17 -10.16
C ALA A 28 -1.57 -16.44 -9.21
N ARG A 29 -0.91 -17.19 -8.30
CA ARG A 29 0.01 -16.62 -7.27
C ARG A 29 1.17 -15.79 -7.85
N GLY A 30 1.51 -16.00 -9.13
CA GLY A 30 2.55 -15.23 -9.84
C GLY A 30 2.01 -14.12 -10.74
N ASP A 31 0.70 -13.85 -10.73
CA ASP A 31 0.11 -12.79 -11.55
C ASP A 31 0.17 -11.45 -10.82
N PHE A 32 1.33 -10.80 -10.94
CA PHE A 32 1.59 -9.52 -10.30
C PHE A 32 0.56 -8.46 -10.69
N VAL A 33 0.19 -8.37 -11.97
CA VAL A 33 -0.71 -7.32 -12.47
C VAL A 33 -2.12 -7.48 -11.91
N GLN A 34 -2.69 -8.69 -11.98
CA GLN A 34 -4.04 -8.91 -11.48
C GLN A 34 -4.14 -8.75 -9.96
N TRP A 35 -3.14 -9.21 -9.20
CA TRP A 35 -3.12 -9.01 -7.75
C TRP A 35 -3.00 -7.54 -7.37
N THR A 36 -2.12 -6.78 -8.04
CA THR A 36 -2.01 -5.34 -7.77
C THR A 36 -3.26 -4.57 -8.17
N GLU A 37 -4.00 -4.99 -9.19
CA GLU A 37 -5.32 -4.43 -9.53
C GLU A 37 -6.35 -4.66 -8.43
N LEU A 38 -6.41 -5.87 -7.85
CA LEU A 38 -7.30 -6.18 -6.73
C LEU A 38 -6.95 -5.38 -5.48
N ILE A 39 -5.66 -5.34 -5.12
CA ILE A 39 -5.16 -4.55 -3.99
C ILE A 39 -5.50 -3.07 -4.20
N ALA A 40 -5.23 -2.50 -5.38
CA ALA A 40 -5.55 -1.10 -5.68
C ALA A 40 -7.06 -0.81 -5.55
N GLY A 41 -7.91 -1.76 -5.95
CA GLY A 41 -9.35 -1.66 -5.76
C GLY A 41 -9.78 -1.63 -4.29
N ALA A 42 -9.14 -2.44 -3.46
CA ALA A 42 -9.44 -2.53 -2.04
C ALA A 42 -8.93 -1.32 -1.22
N VAL A 43 -7.71 -0.85 -1.54
CA VAL A 43 -7.09 0.28 -0.79
C VAL A 43 -7.61 1.66 -1.21
N ALA A 44 -8.21 1.76 -2.39
CA ALA A 44 -8.76 3.00 -2.94
C ALA A 44 -10.19 2.78 -3.47
N PRO A 45 -11.17 2.49 -2.58
CA PRO A 45 -12.54 2.23 -2.97
C PRO A 45 -13.30 3.52 -3.34
N GLY A 46 -14.37 3.36 -4.12
CA GLY A 46 -15.28 4.44 -4.46
C GLY A 46 -14.77 5.38 -5.57
N GLU A 47 -15.63 6.31 -5.98
CA GLU A 47 -15.33 7.26 -7.06
C GLU A 47 -14.31 8.33 -6.66
N SER A 48 -14.36 8.79 -5.39
CA SER A 48 -13.43 9.82 -4.89
C SER A 48 -11.96 9.37 -4.89
N SER A 49 -11.70 8.06 -4.93
CA SER A 49 -10.36 7.47 -4.94
C SER A 49 -9.92 7.01 -6.32
N ASP A 50 -10.67 7.32 -7.38
CA ASP A 50 -10.38 6.81 -8.72
C ASP A 50 -9.00 7.23 -9.23
N ALA A 51 -8.58 8.46 -9.00
CA ALA A 51 -7.26 8.94 -9.40
C ALA A 51 -6.13 8.13 -8.75
N VAL A 52 -6.24 7.84 -7.44
CA VAL A 52 -5.26 7.06 -6.69
C VAL A 52 -5.25 5.61 -7.19
N ARG A 53 -6.43 5.02 -7.35
CA ARG A 53 -6.59 3.66 -7.87
C ARG A 53 -6.00 3.51 -9.27
N SER A 54 -6.28 4.44 -10.16
CA SER A 54 -5.76 4.46 -11.53
C SER A 54 -4.24 4.62 -11.55
N TYR A 55 -3.69 5.49 -10.72
CA TYR A 55 -2.25 5.66 -10.56
C TYR A 55 -1.58 4.36 -10.09
N LEU A 56 -2.10 3.73 -9.03
CA LEU A 56 -1.54 2.47 -8.50
C LEU A 56 -1.56 1.37 -9.57
N LYS A 57 -2.68 1.16 -10.25
CA LYS A 57 -2.80 0.17 -11.33
C LYS A 57 -1.84 0.46 -12.49
N GLY A 58 -1.81 1.71 -12.94
CA GLY A 58 -0.97 2.14 -14.06
C GLY A 58 0.53 1.96 -13.78
N THR A 59 0.98 2.40 -12.61
CA THR A 59 2.40 2.29 -12.21
C THR A 59 2.83 0.84 -12.00
N ALA A 60 1.98 0.01 -11.38
CA ALA A 60 2.26 -1.42 -11.22
C ALA A 60 2.41 -2.13 -12.57
N LYS A 61 1.47 -1.92 -13.49
CA LYS A 61 1.50 -2.51 -14.83
C LYS A 61 2.73 -2.06 -15.63
N ALA A 62 3.02 -0.76 -15.65
CA ALA A 62 4.17 -0.21 -16.34
C ALA A 62 5.49 -0.74 -15.76
N THR A 63 5.60 -0.80 -14.42
CA THR A 63 6.77 -1.35 -13.76
C THR A 63 6.95 -2.83 -14.06
N TRP A 64 5.87 -3.63 -14.06
CA TRP A 64 5.95 -5.04 -14.43
C TRP A 64 6.45 -5.27 -15.85
N GLN A 65 5.97 -4.47 -16.80
CA GLN A 65 6.46 -4.50 -18.18
C GLN A 65 7.96 -4.16 -18.24
N LEU A 66 8.35 -3.11 -17.53
CA LEU A 66 9.74 -2.65 -17.48
C LEU A 66 10.69 -3.70 -16.87
N VAL A 67 10.32 -4.35 -15.76
CA VAL A 67 11.19 -5.36 -15.12
C VAL A 67 11.20 -6.71 -15.87
N SER A 68 10.18 -6.98 -16.69
CA SER A 68 10.11 -8.17 -17.51
C SER A 68 10.91 -8.02 -18.83
N TRP A 69 11.02 -6.79 -19.36
CA TRP A 69 11.70 -6.51 -20.62
C TRP A 69 13.19 -6.92 -20.62
N PRO A 70 14.04 -6.64 -19.59
CA PRO A 70 15.47 -6.97 -19.67
C PRO A 70 15.75 -8.46 -19.65
N THR A 71 14.80 -9.32 -19.29
CA THR A 71 14.98 -10.77 -19.37
C THR A 71 15.09 -11.28 -20.80
N HIS A 72 14.67 -10.47 -21.77
CA HIS A 72 14.66 -10.80 -23.20
C HIS A 72 15.47 -9.81 -24.05
N ALA A 73 15.89 -8.68 -23.49
CA ALA A 73 16.61 -7.64 -24.21
C ALA A 73 18.12 -7.91 -24.22
N ARG A 74 18.70 -7.99 -25.42
CA ARG A 74 20.17 -8.15 -25.60
C ARG A 74 20.96 -6.84 -25.42
N ASN A 75 20.27 -5.70 -25.39
CA ASN A 75 20.85 -4.36 -25.39
C ASN A 75 20.41 -3.53 -24.18
N ALA A 76 20.05 -4.17 -23.07
CA ALA A 76 19.74 -3.47 -21.84
C ALA A 76 20.99 -2.83 -21.23
N HIS A 77 20.93 -1.53 -20.94
CA HIS A 77 22.02 -0.75 -20.38
C HIS A 77 21.87 -0.58 -18.85
N ARG A 78 22.95 -0.13 -18.21
CA ARG A 78 22.95 0.15 -16.76
C ARG A 78 21.87 1.16 -16.36
N VAL A 79 21.59 2.15 -17.19
CA VAL A 79 20.57 3.16 -16.94
C VAL A 79 19.17 2.53 -16.89
N ASP A 80 18.89 1.58 -17.81
CA ASP A 80 17.60 0.87 -17.83
C ASP A 80 17.40 0.05 -16.55
N ALA A 81 18.45 -0.59 -16.06
CA ALA A 81 18.42 -1.32 -14.79
C ALA A 81 18.19 -0.39 -13.59
N MET A 82 18.76 0.81 -13.59
CA MET A 82 18.52 1.81 -12.54
C MET A 82 17.07 2.32 -12.57
N ILE A 83 16.54 2.59 -13.76
CA ILE A 83 15.13 3.01 -13.92
C ILE A 83 14.19 1.90 -13.42
N ALA A 84 14.44 0.65 -13.81
CA ALA A 84 13.65 -0.50 -13.35
C ALA A 84 13.70 -0.67 -11.82
N LEU A 85 14.87 -0.49 -11.20
CA LEU A 85 15.03 -0.54 -9.75
C LEU A 85 14.19 0.55 -9.07
N ARG A 86 14.32 1.81 -9.49
CA ARG A 86 13.59 2.94 -8.90
C ARG A 86 12.08 2.82 -9.09
N ALA A 87 11.63 2.38 -10.26
CA ALA A 87 10.22 2.11 -10.50
C ALA A 87 9.70 1.01 -9.57
N THR A 88 10.46 -0.07 -9.38
CA THR A 88 10.10 -1.16 -8.47
C THR A 88 10.03 -0.68 -7.03
N GLU A 89 11.03 0.03 -6.53
CA GLU A 89 11.04 0.61 -5.18
C GLU A 89 9.81 1.50 -4.95
N SER A 90 9.52 2.40 -5.89
CA SER A 90 8.37 3.32 -5.78
C SER A 90 7.04 2.56 -5.72
N VAL A 91 6.85 1.57 -6.58
CA VAL A 91 5.61 0.76 -6.59
C VAL A 91 5.48 -0.03 -5.30
N LEU A 92 6.54 -0.71 -4.84
CA LEU A 92 6.49 -1.51 -3.62
C LEU A 92 6.22 -0.65 -2.38
N VAL A 93 6.83 0.52 -2.27
CA VAL A 93 6.59 1.47 -1.17
C VAL A 93 5.12 1.92 -1.17
N ASN A 94 4.61 2.39 -2.31
CA ASN A 94 3.24 2.87 -2.42
C ASN A 94 2.22 1.79 -2.05
N PHE A 95 2.39 0.58 -2.57
CA PHE A 95 1.50 -0.54 -2.25
C PHE A 95 1.66 -1.01 -0.81
N SER A 96 2.86 -1.05 -0.26
CA SER A 96 3.08 -1.44 1.14
C SER A 96 2.39 -0.47 2.10
N MET A 97 2.51 0.84 1.87
CA MET A 97 1.80 1.86 2.65
C MET A 97 0.28 1.68 2.58
N ALA A 98 -0.25 1.47 1.37
CA ALA A 98 -1.68 1.31 1.15
C ALA A 98 -2.22 0.01 1.79
N VAL A 99 -1.52 -1.11 1.63
CA VAL A 99 -1.87 -2.40 2.25
C VAL A 99 -1.80 -2.31 3.77
N THR A 100 -0.77 -1.69 4.31
CA THR A 100 -0.63 -1.50 5.76
C THR A 100 -1.81 -0.69 6.32
N ARG A 101 -2.20 0.39 5.64
CA ARG A 101 -3.38 1.18 6.02
C ARG A 101 -4.67 0.35 6.00
N LEU A 102 -4.88 -0.43 4.93
CA LEU A 102 -6.03 -1.33 4.79
C LEU A 102 -6.06 -2.38 5.90
N GLN A 103 -4.93 -3.03 6.19
CA GLN A 103 -4.84 -4.08 7.21
C GLN A 103 -5.11 -3.54 8.63
N ARG A 104 -4.75 -2.29 8.89
CA ARG A 104 -5.01 -1.62 10.18
C ARG A 104 -6.45 -1.15 10.34
N GLY A 105 -7.24 -1.17 9.28
CA GLY A 105 -8.61 -0.63 9.32
C GLY A 105 -8.66 0.87 9.59
N ALA A 106 -7.59 1.61 9.26
CA ALA A 106 -7.55 3.06 9.44
C ALA A 106 -8.73 3.72 8.69
N PRO A 107 -9.55 4.54 9.35
CA PRO A 107 -10.70 5.16 8.72
C PRO A 107 -10.28 6.16 7.64
N ASP A 108 -11.03 6.27 6.57
CA ASP A 108 -10.80 7.27 5.52
C ASP A 108 -11.11 8.70 5.99
N ARG A 109 -12.00 8.81 6.96
CA ARG A 109 -12.41 10.07 7.59
C ARG A 109 -12.45 9.91 9.10
N CYS A 110 -12.13 10.99 9.79
CA CYS A 110 -12.28 11.01 11.25
C CYS A 110 -13.74 10.79 11.64
N PRO A 111 -14.05 9.79 12.46
CA PRO A 111 -15.42 9.55 12.91
C PRO A 111 -15.95 10.67 13.82
N SER A 112 -15.07 11.47 14.43
CA SER A 112 -15.45 12.57 15.32
C SER A 112 -15.74 13.87 14.57
N CYS A 113 -14.90 14.27 13.59
CA CYS A 113 -15.02 15.57 12.91
C CYS A 113 -15.12 15.48 11.38
N SER A 114 -15.20 14.28 10.82
CA SER A 114 -15.25 14.00 9.38
C SER A 114 -14.08 14.54 8.55
N SER A 115 -13.01 14.98 9.17
CA SER A 115 -11.78 15.40 8.50
C SER A 115 -11.10 14.25 7.81
N TYR A 116 -10.46 14.49 6.67
CA TYR A 116 -9.60 13.54 5.97
C TYR A 116 -8.15 13.53 6.50
N ARG A 117 -7.83 14.39 7.47
CA ARG A 117 -6.48 14.52 8.03
C ARG A 117 -6.22 13.44 9.08
N ILE A 118 -6.18 12.19 8.63
CA ILE A 118 -5.83 11.05 9.45
C ILE A 118 -4.37 10.70 9.20
N ALA A 119 -3.56 10.81 10.24
CA ALA A 119 -2.18 10.36 10.27
C ALA A 119 -2.07 9.02 11.00
N SER A 120 -0.97 8.31 10.76
CA SER A 120 -0.62 7.12 11.55
C SER A 120 0.51 7.50 12.50
N ASP A 121 0.30 7.29 13.79
CA ASP A 121 1.28 7.54 14.84
C ASP A 121 1.77 6.22 15.44
N PHE A 122 3.10 6.10 15.66
CA PHE A 122 3.67 4.91 16.27
C PHE A 122 3.69 5.05 17.79
N ARG A 123 3.03 4.12 18.45
CA ARG A 123 2.90 4.07 19.91
C ARG A 123 3.70 2.89 20.44
N PRO A 124 4.90 3.15 20.98
CA PRO A 124 5.72 2.10 21.59
C PRO A 124 5.18 1.60 22.93
N ASP A 125 4.26 2.34 23.51
CA ASP A 125 3.67 2.11 24.83
C ASP A 125 2.36 1.29 24.79
N LEU A 126 1.95 0.82 23.62
CA LEU A 126 0.77 -0.05 23.49
C LEU A 126 1.05 -1.44 24.08
N ASP A 127 0.07 -1.96 24.82
CA ASP A 127 0.05 -3.30 25.39
C ASP A 127 -1.00 -4.14 24.63
N PRO A 128 -0.73 -5.39 24.19
CA PRO A 128 0.47 -6.18 24.50
C PRO A 128 1.69 -5.91 23.60
N GLU A 129 1.53 -5.22 22.47
CA GLU A 129 2.63 -4.99 21.52
C GLU A 129 2.64 -3.54 21.00
N PRO A 130 3.82 -2.93 20.82
CA PRO A 130 3.94 -1.64 20.16
C PRO A 130 3.25 -1.66 18.80
N GLY A 131 2.58 -0.58 18.46
CA GLY A 131 1.79 -0.52 17.24
C GLY A 131 1.58 0.89 16.73
N TYR A 132 0.84 0.97 15.64
CA TYR A 132 0.43 2.26 15.10
C TYR A 132 -1.05 2.48 15.38
N VAL A 133 -1.40 3.71 15.66
CA VAL A 133 -2.77 4.19 15.83
C VAL A 133 -3.08 5.24 14.78
N SER A 134 -4.36 5.37 14.42
CA SER A 134 -4.82 6.47 13.60
C SER A 134 -5.10 7.68 14.48
N VAL A 135 -4.60 8.85 14.09
CA VAL A 135 -4.81 10.12 14.80
C VAL A 135 -5.34 11.16 13.84
N CYS A 136 -6.40 11.85 14.24
CA CYS A 136 -6.91 12.98 13.47
C CYS A 136 -6.16 14.26 13.84
N GLU A 137 -5.39 14.80 12.90
CA GLU A 137 -4.65 16.06 13.10
C GLU A 137 -5.56 17.28 13.29
N SER A 138 -6.86 17.16 12.95
CA SER A 138 -7.80 18.29 13.07
C SER A 138 -8.48 18.39 14.43
N CYS A 139 -8.74 17.25 15.09
CA CYS A 139 -9.48 17.23 16.37
C CYS A 139 -8.84 16.36 17.45
N GLY A 140 -7.71 15.71 17.16
CA GLY A 140 -7.02 14.84 18.12
C GLY A 140 -7.68 13.49 18.36
N TRP A 141 -8.73 13.13 17.62
CA TRP A 141 -9.33 11.80 17.73
C TRP A 141 -8.29 10.71 17.41
N SER A 142 -8.32 9.61 18.18
CA SER A 142 -7.48 8.43 17.91
C SER A 142 -8.30 7.16 18.05
N ASP A 143 -7.96 6.12 17.28
CA ASP A 143 -8.50 4.77 17.41
C ASP A 143 -7.73 3.91 18.43
N GLY A 144 -6.62 4.42 18.95
CA GLY A 144 -5.85 3.79 20.01
C GLY A 144 -6.42 4.07 21.40
N PRO A 145 -5.97 3.31 22.43
CA PRO A 145 -6.31 3.62 23.81
C PRO A 145 -5.84 5.04 24.14
N ALA A 146 -6.60 5.76 24.96
CA ALA A 146 -6.22 7.07 25.43
C ALA A 146 -4.85 6.97 26.12
N GLY A 147 -3.83 7.56 25.48
CA GLY A 147 -2.51 7.67 26.08
C GLY A 147 -2.56 8.56 27.32
N PRO A 148 -1.55 8.48 28.18
CA PRO A 148 -1.41 9.46 29.25
C PRO A 148 -1.45 10.86 28.62
N PRO A 149 -2.14 11.84 29.25
CA PRO A 149 -2.23 13.19 28.71
C PRO A 149 -0.80 13.70 28.52
N GLU A 150 -0.39 13.85 27.24
CA GLU A 150 0.87 14.49 26.95
C GLU A 150 0.84 15.90 27.54
N LEU A 151 1.81 16.15 28.38
CA LEU A 151 2.11 17.49 28.84
C LEU A 151 2.41 18.34 27.59
N LEU A 152 1.43 19.12 27.15
CA LEU A 152 1.61 20.15 26.13
C LEU A 152 2.80 21.01 26.58
N HIS A 153 3.93 20.79 25.96
CA HIS A 153 5.09 21.67 26.14
C HIS A 153 4.72 23.03 25.55
N SER A 154 4.53 23.95 26.48
CA SER A 154 4.35 25.38 26.29
C SER A 154 5.56 26.01 25.58
#